data_b166123a4dca729448d3f6960dca5d7a
#
_entry.id   b166123a4dca729448d3f6960dca5d7a
#
_cell.length_a   1.000
_cell.length_b   1.000
_cell.length_c   1.000
_cell.angle_alpha   90.00
_cell.angle_beta   90.00
_cell.angle_gamma   90.00
#
_symmetry.space_group_name_H-M   'P 1'
#
loop_
_entity.id
_entity.type
_entity.pdbx_description
1 polymer ?
#
loop_
_entity_poly.entity_id
_entity_poly.type
_entity_poly.pdbx_seq_one_letter_code
_entity_poly.pdbx_strand_id
1 'polypeptide(L)'
;LDLEDSVTPADKAAARTYLKDFLSKVESKKRISLRVNELSSAFAKADIDLICGFNPQPLSSVILPKIHNLDDVKSWAAKLPAGMELEVQIESAMGLIQAPHIASHPQVISLAFGPADFMASAGMPSSNPGTPWPEVANALQWPLMQVVIAAHAHGKTAYDGPYFQISDDLGLS
;
A
#
# COMPACT_ATOMS: atom_id res chain seq x y z
N LEU A 1 -9.95 -2.37 0.05
CA LEU A 1 -10.55 -1.40 -0.88
C LEU A 1 -9.44 -0.59 -1.54
N ASP A 2 -9.70 -0.03 -2.73
CA ASP A 2 -8.67 0.66 -3.50
C ASP A 2 -9.21 1.94 -4.16
N LEU A 3 -8.44 3.03 -4.05
CA LEU A 3 -8.65 4.30 -4.76
C LEU A 3 -7.46 4.66 -5.66
N GLU A 4 -6.40 3.84 -5.66
CA GLU A 4 -5.17 4.11 -6.40
C GLU A 4 -5.23 3.47 -7.81
N ASP A 5 -4.31 2.60 -8.18
CA ASP A 5 -4.09 2.14 -9.55
C ASP A 5 -5.23 1.33 -10.15
N SER A 6 -6.08 0.70 -9.35
CA SER A 6 -7.27 0.00 -9.87
C SER A 6 -8.40 0.92 -10.33
N VAL A 7 -8.27 2.23 -10.11
CA VAL A 7 -9.29 3.23 -10.46
C VAL A 7 -8.71 4.25 -11.42
N THR A 8 -9.32 4.42 -12.59
CA THR A 8 -8.84 5.42 -13.55
C THR A 8 -9.00 6.85 -13.03
N PRO A 9 -8.19 7.82 -13.47
CA PRO A 9 -8.33 9.21 -13.05
C PRO A 9 -9.74 9.78 -13.22
N ALA A 10 -10.44 9.39 -14.29
CA ALA A 10 -11.80 9.85 -14.57
C ALA A 10 -12.83 9.29 -13.56
N ASP A 11 -12.59 8.11 -13.03
CA ASP A 11 -13.52 7.39 -12.15
C ASP A 11 -13.27 7.65 -10.66
N LYS A 12 -12.18 8.31 -10.28
CA LYS A 12 -11.81 8.54 -8.87
C LYS A 12 -12.92 9.20 -8.04
N ALA A 13 -13.63 10.16 -8.61
CA ALA A 13 -14.74 10.84 -7.91
C ALA A 13 -15.93 9.89 -7.67
N ALA A 14 -16.30 9.11 -8.69
CA ALA A 14 -17.36 8.12 -8.58
C ALA A 14 -16.99 7.01 -7.57
N ALA A 15 -15.76 6.52 -7.63
CA ALA A 15 -15.24 5.51 -6.69
C ALA A 15 -15.35 5.97 -5.23
N ARG A 16 -15.00 7.23 -4.91
CA ARG A 16 -15.17 7.79 -3.57
C ARG A 16 -16.63 7.83 -3.14
N THR A 17 -17.53 8.17 -4.06
CA THR A 17 -18.98 8.19 -3.77
C THR A 17 -19.48 6.80 -3.43
N TYR A 18 -19.12 5.78 -4.21
CA TYR A 18 -19.46 4.39 -3.93
C TYR A 18 -18.86 3.89 -2.62
N LEU A 19 -17.59 4.22 -2.36
CA LEU A 19 -16.93 3.86 -1.10
C LEU A 19 -17.63 4.50 0.10
N LYS A 20 -18.00 5.77 0.02
CA LYS A 20 -18.72 6.45 1.09
C LYS A 20 -20.05 5.77 1.40
N ASP A 21 -20.83 5.44 0.37
CA ASP A 21 -22.09 4.74 0.54
C ASP A 21 -21.89 3.32 1.11
N PHE A 22 -20.93 2.57 0.59
CA PHE A 22 -20.58 1.24 1.08
C PHE A 22 -20.14 1.28 2.55
N LEU A 23 -19.17 2.12 2.89
CA LEU A 23 -18.59 2.22 4.24
C LEU A 23 -19.59 2.72 5.27
N SER A 24 -20.58 3.53 4.86
CA SER A 24 -21.64 3.99 5.76
C SER A 24 -22.65 2.90 6.13
N LYS A 25 -22.68 1.80 5.39
CA LYS A 25 -23.66 0.71 5.55
C LYS A 25 -23.02 -0.62 5.95
N VAL A 26 -21.69 -0.70 5.86
CA VAL A 26 -20.98 -1.96 6.10
C VAL A 26 -21.02 -2.32 7.59
N GLU A 27 -21.56 -3.50 7.88
CA GLU A 27 -21.49 -4.16 9.18
C GLU A 27 -20.54 -5.35 9.07
N SER A 28 -19.25 -5.11 9.18
CA SER A 28 -18.23 -6.16 9.05
C SER A 28 -17.46 -6.33 10.35
N LYS A 29 -17.29 -7.59 10.76
CA LYS A 29 -16.35 -7.96 11.82
C LYS A 29 -14.90 -8.07 11.31
N LYS A 30 -14.72 -8.06 9.99
CA LYS A 30 -13.39 -8.11 9.37
C LYS A 30 -12.78 -6.71 9.32
N ARG A 31 -11.47 -6.67 9.41
CA ARG A 31 -10.72 -5.44 9.18
C ARG A 31 -10.93 -4.97 7.74
N ILE A 32 -11.08 -3.66 7.57
CA ILE A 32 -11.24 -3.03 6.27
C ILE A 32 -10.10 -2.03 6.11
N SER A 33 -9.25 -2.26 5.11
CA SER A 33 -8.16 -1.36 4.74
C SER A 33 -8.51 -0.65 3.43
N LEU A 34 -8.10 0.61 3.30
CA LEU A 34 -8.29 1.42 2.09
C LEU A 34 -6.95 1.90 1.56
N ARG A 35 -6.59 1.50 0.33
CA ARG A 35 -5.46 2.08 -0.37
C ARG A 35 -5.86 3.42 -0.99
N VAL A 36 -5.10 4.45 -0.64
CA VAL A 36 -5.29 5.83 -1.07
C VAL A 36 -4.35 6.21 -2.21
N ASN A 37 -4.59 7.34 -2.86
CA ASN A 37 -3.64 7.88 -3.84
C ASN A 37 -2.41 8.47 -3.16
N GLU A 38 -1.28 8.52 -3.86
CA GLU A 38 -0.05 9.16 -3.39
C GLU A 38 -0.31 10.59 -2.86
N LEU A 39 0.37 10.97 -1.78
CA LEU A 39 0.14 12.27 -1.10
C LEU A 39 0.38 13.48 -2.00
N SER A 40 1.30 13.38 -2.95
CA SER A 40 1.61 14.44 -3.94
C SER A 40 0.58 14.55 -5.05
N SER A 41 -0.31 13.57 -5.21
CA SER A 41 -1.30 13.56 -6.27
C SER A 41 -2.43 14.57 -6.05
N ALA A 42 -3.05 15.00 -7.15
CA ALA A 42 -4.24 15.87 -7.08
C ALA A 42 -5.44 15.19 -6.39
N PHE A 43 -5.38 13.87 -6.17
CA PHE A 43 -6.49 13.09 -5.62
C PHE A 43 -6.39 12.90 -4.11
N ALA A 44 -5.19 13.03 -3.51
CA ALA A 44 -4.94 12.74 -2.11
C ALA A 44 -5.83 13.52 -1.14
N LYS A 45 -6.05 14.82 -1.42
CA LYS A 45 -6.90 15.64 -0.56
C LYS A 45 -8.33 15.08 -0.45
N ALA A 46 -8.90 14.66 -1.56
CA ALA A 46 -10.26 14.12 -1.57
C ALA A 46 -10.35 12.73 -0.89
N ASP A 47 -9.28 11.94 -0.91
CA ASP A 47 -9.19 10.70 -0.16
C ASP A 47 -9.13 10.96 1.35
N ILE A 48 -8.32 11.93 1.77
CA ILE A 48 -8.22 12.36 3.18
C ILE A 48 -9.57 12.89 3.66
N ASP A 49 -10.23 13.76 2.89
CA ASP A 49 -11.54 14.32 3.23
C ASP A 49 -12.60 13.20 3.39
N LEU A 50 -12.57 12.17 2.53
CA LEU A 50 -13.43 11.00 2.65
C LEU A 50 -13.20 10.27 3.97
N ILE A 51 -11.94 9.94 4.29
CA ILE A 51 -11.59 9.19 5.50
C ILE A 51 -11.95 9.98 6.75
N CYS A 52 -11.59 11.25 6.81
CA CYS A 52 -11.87 12.12 7.96
C CYS A 52 -13.37 12.41 8.15
N GLY A 53 -14.20 12.19 7.12
CA GLY A 53 -15.65 12.41 7.17
C GLY A 53 -16.44 11.32 7.91
N PHE A 54 -15.83 10.21 8.32
CA PHE A 54 -16.51 9.14 9.03
C PHE A 54 -16.45 9.30 10.55
N ASN A 55 -17.61 9.14 11.21
CA ASN A 55 -17.72 9.07 12.67
C ASN A 55 -18.95 8.20 13.04
N PRO A 56 -18.81 6.96 13.57
CA PRO A 56 -17.53 6.31 13.85
C PRO A 56 -16.73 5.93 12.60
N GLN A 57 -15.43 5.73 12.74
CA GLN A 57 -14.54 5.34 11.63
C GLN A 57 -14.72 3.86 11.26
N PRO A 58 -15.14 3.53 10.02
CA PRO A 58 -15.33 2.15 9.58
C PRO A 58 -14.03 1.47 9.11
N LEU A 59 -13.00 2.25 8.79
CA LEU A 59 -11.71 1.73 8.35
C LEU A 59 -10.86 1.31 9.53
N SER A 60 -10.20 0.16 9.40
CA SER A 60 -9.20 -0.31 10.35
C SER A 60 -7.83 0.32 10.08
N SER A 61 -7.49 0.50 8.81
CA SER A 61 -6.19 1.02 8.39
C SER A 61 -6.28 1.73 7.05
N VAL A 62 -5.25 2.50 6.75
CA VAL A 62 -5.03 3.13 5.44
C VAL A 62 -3.74 2.58 4.85
N ILE A 63 -3.81 2.12 3.59
CA ILE A 63 -2.65 1.62 2.84
C ILE A 63 -2.05 2.81 2.08
N LEU A 64 -0.80 3.09 2.36
CA LEU A 64 -0.05 4.22 1.81
C LEU A 64 0.86 3.74 0.67
N PRO A 65 0.56 4.09 -0.58
CA PRO A 65 1.44 3.80 -1.71
C PRO A 65 2.59 4.81 -1.77
N LYS A 66 3.64 4.46 -2.50
CA LYS A 66 4.73 5.34 -2.95
C LYS A 66 5.41 6.12 -1.82
N ILE A 67 5.60 5.45 -0.68
CA ILE A 67 6.33 5.99 0.48
C ILE A 67 7.82 5.83 0.25
N HIS A 68 8.56 6.92 0.37
CA HIS A 68 10.01 6.94 0.16
C HIS A 68 10.81 7.07 1.45
N ASN A 69 10.21 7.65 2.50
CA ASN A 69 10.91 7.92 3.76
C ASN A 69 9.94 8.08 4.94
N LEU A 70 10.50 8.22 6.14
CA LEU A 70 9.72 8.41 7.37
C LEU A 70 8.90 9.70 7.39
N ASP A 71 9.37 10.77 6.72
CA ASP A 71 8.65 12.04 6.74
C ASP A 71 7.38 12.01 5.87
N ASP A 72 7.37 11.15 4.84
CA ASP A 72 6.13 10.86 4.09
C ASP A 72 5.09 10.21 5.01
N VAL A 73 5.50 9.23 5.82
CA VAL A 73 4.62 8.57 6.80
C VAL A 73 4.08 9.57 7.83
N LYS A 74 4.95 10.42 8.39
CA LYS A 74 4.53 11.48 9.34
C LYS A 74 3.54 12.46 8.70
N SER A 75 3.77 12.80 7.43
CA SER A 75 2.91 13.71 6.67
C SER A 75 1.51 13.13 6.47
N TRP A 76 1.40 11.83 6.23
CA TRP A 76 0.13 11.12 6.19
C TRP A 76 -0.51 11.03 7.58
N ALA A 77 0.23 10.59 8.59
CA ALA A 77 -0.27 10.44 9.96
C ALA A 77 -0.88 11.75 10.51
N ALA A 78 -0.27 12.89 10.18
CA ALA A 78 -0.75 14.20 10.59
C ALA A 78 -2.07 14.63 9.92
N LYS A 79 -2.46 14.00 8.82
CA LYS A 79 -3.67 14.35 8.04
C LYS A 79 -4.83 13.38 8.26
N LEU A 80 -4.58 12.23 8.87
CA LEU A 80 -5.56 11.18 9.11
C LEU A 80 -6.10 11.27 10.54
N PRO A 81 -7.23 10.61 10.84
CA PRO A 81 -7.75 10.54 12.20
C PRO A 81 -6.71 10.00 13.18
N ALA A 82 -6.67 10.58 14.38
CA ALA A 82 -5.72 10.20 15.40
C ALA A 82 -5.79 8.68 15.70
N GLY A 83 -4.63 8.02 15.71
CA GLY A 83 -4.55 6.57 15.96
C GLY A 83 -4.89 5.69 14.75
N MET A 84 -5.14 6.25 13.57
CA MET A 84 -5.34 5.47 12.36
C MET A 84 -4.13 4.59 12.08
N GLU A 85 -4.33 3.29 11.92
CA GLU A 85 -3.27 2.35 11.57
C GLU A 85 -2.86 2.52 10.11
N LEU A 86 -1.56 2.42 9.83
CA LEU A 86 -0.97 2.62 8.52
C LEU A 86 -0.33 1.32 8.03
N GLU A 87 -0.65 0.95 6.81
CA GLU A 87 0.01 -0.13 6.07
C GLU A 87 0.80 0.52 4.94
N VAL A 88 2.11 0.27 4.85
CA VAL A 88 2.97 0.99 3.91
C VAL A 88 3.41 0.08 2.78
N GLN A 89 3.24 0.52 1.52
CA GLN A 89 3.81 -0.14 0.36
C GLN A 89 5.25 0.32 0.13
N ILE A 90 6.16 -0.64 0.16
CA ILE A 90 7.58 -0.46 -0.20
C ILE A 90 7.73 -0.84 -1.67
N GLU A 91 7.73 0.15 -2.53
CA GLU A 91 7.64 -0.03 -3.98
C GLU A 91 8.58 0.91 -4.75
N SER A 92 9.62 1.39 -4.06
CA SER A 92 10.70 2.17 -4.67
C SER A 92 12.06 1.80 -4.06
N ALA A 93 13.13 2.03 -4.81
CA ALA A 93 14.49 1.82 -4.33
C ALA A 93 14.78 2.64 -3.07
N MET A 94 14.32 3.90 -3.02
CA MET A 94 14.48 4.76 -1.84
C MET A 94 13.65 4.25 -0.66
N GLY A 95 12.38 3.87 -0.89
CA GLY A 95 11.53 3.29 0.14
C GLY A 95 12.16 2.03 0.75
N LEU A 96 12.78 1.18 -0.08
CA LEU A 96 13.47 -0.02 0.40
C LEU A 96 14.65 0.32 1.32
N ILE A 97 15.49 1.26 0.93
CA ILE A 97 16.64 1.70 1.75
C ILE A 97 16.16 2.30 3.08
N GLN A 98 15.03 2.97 3.07
CA GLN A 98 14.42 3.62 4.25
C GLN A 98 13.44 2.73 5.01
N ALA A 99 13.19 1.49 4.56
CA ALA A 99 12.19 0.61 5.15
C ALA A 99 12.31 0.42 6.69
N PRO A 100 13.51 0.27 7.28
CA PRO A 100 13.64 0.22 8.75
C PRO A 100 13.16 1.50 9.44
N HIS A 101 13.47 2.67 8.90
CA HIS A 101 13.02 3.94 9.46
C HIS A 101 11.51 4.12 9.31
N ILE A 102 10.95 3.75 8.16
CA ILE A 102 9.51 3.74 7.90
C ILE A 102 8.80 2.83 8.91
N ALA A 103 9.29 1.60 9.11
CA ALA A 103 8.72 0.63 10.04
C ALA A 103 8.77 1.11 11.50
N SER A 104 9.70 1.99 11.86
CA SER A 104 9.82 2.51 13.23
C SER A 104 8.66 3.42 13.65
N HIS A 105 7.86 3.94 12.71
CA HIS A 105 6.73 4.82 13.06
C HIS A 105 5.65 4.03 13.83
N PRO A 106 5.15 4.56 14.97
CA PRO A 106 4.24 3.80 15.84
C PRO A 106 2.91 3.41 15.19
N GLN A 107 2.37 4.24 14.30
CA GLN A 107 1.12 3.94 13.59
C GLN A 107 1.31 2.96 12.42
N VAL A 108 2.53 2.71 11.94
CA VAL A 108 2.78 1.68 10.92
C VAL A 108 2.59 0.32 11.56
N ILE A 109 1.73 -0.51 10.98
CA ILE A 109 1.43 -1.87 11.44
C ILE A 109 1.98 -2.94 10.50
N SER A 110 2.21 -2.58 9.24
CA SER A 110 2.74 -3.50 8.24
C SER A 110 3.52 -2.80 7.14
N LEU A 111 4.43 -3.57 6.52
CA LEU A 111 5.07 -3.24 5.26
C LEU A 111 4.64 -4.27 4.21
N ALA A 112 4.25 -3.80 3.03
CA ALA A 112 3.93 -4.63 1.88
C ALA A 112 4.92 -4.36 0.75
N PHE A 113 5.41 -5.41 0.09
CA PHE A 113 6.31 -5.23 -1.05
C PHE A 113 5.49 -5.01 -2.33
N GLY A 114 5.78 -3.92 -3.07
CA GLY A 114 5.18 -3.59 -4.37
C GLY A 114 6.14 -3.90 -5.52
N PRO A 115 6.21 -5.15 -6.04
CA PRO A 115 7.26 -5.56 -6.97
C PRO A 115 7.24 -4.83 -8.31
N ALA A 116 6.07 -4.50 -8.86
CA ALA A 116 5.95 -3.85 -10.17
C ALA A 116 6.56 -2.44 -10.18
N ASP A 117 6.12 -1.59 -9.27
CA ASP A 117 6.64 -0.23 -9.14
C ASP A 117 8.08 -0.22 -8.64
N PHE A 118 8.44 -1.18 -7.76
CA PHE A 118 9.82 -1.36 -7.33
C PHE A 118 10.76 -1.63 -8.51
N MET A 119 10.41 -2.55 -9.41
CA MET A 119 11.20 -2.86 -10.59
C MET A 119 11.39 -1.62 -11.46
N ALA A 120 10.34 -0.86 -11.71
CA ALA A 120 10.40 0.39 -12.46
C ALA A 120 11.33 1.41 -11.77
N SER A 121 11.18 1.60 -10.47
CA SER A 121 12.02 2.50 -9.67
C SER A 121 13.49 2.09 -9.63
N ALA A 122 13.77 0.79 -9.60
CA ALA A 122 15.12 0.24 -9.57
C ALA A 122 15.79 0.15 -10.97
N GLY A 123 15.10 0.58 -12.02
CA GLY A 123 15.60 0.48 -13.40
C GLY A 123 15.76 -0.96 -13.88
N MET A 124 15.01 -1.89 -13.31
CA MET A 124 15.01 -3.28 -13.74
C MET A 124 14.24 -3.40 -15.06
N PRO A 125 14.68 -4.29 -15.98
CA PRO A 125 13.95 -4.48 -17.22
C PRO A 125 12.52 -4.95 -16.91
N SER A 126 11.52 -4.22 -17.41
CA SER A 126 10.13 -4.63 -17.29
C SER A 126 9.89 -5.83 -18.20
N SER A 127 9.57 -6.96 -17.61
CA SER A 127 8.86 -8.02 -18.33
C SER A 127 7.37 -7.68 -18.35
N ASN A 128 6.68 -8.22 -19.34
CA ASN A 128 5.21 -8.18 -19.31
C ASN A 128 4.74 -8.73 -17.95
N PRO A 129 3.84 -8.02 -17.24
CA PRO A 129 3.20 -8.55 -16.06
C PRO A 129 2.61 -9.93 -16.41
N GLY A 130 3.02 -10.98 -15.70
CA GLY A 130 2.54 -12.33 -15.98
C GLY A 130 3.50 -13.26 -16.72
N THR A 131 4.70 -12.79 -17.13
CA THR A 131 5.75 -13.72 -17.58
C THR A 131 6.47 -14.26 -16.33
N PRO A 132 6.47 -15.59 -16.09
CA PRO A 132 7.29 -16.16 -15.04
C PRO A 132 8.75 -15.92 -15.38
N TRP A 133 9.41 -15.14 -14.57
CA TRP A 133 10.83 -14.89 -14.69
C TRP A 133 11.54 -15.57 -13.53
N PRO A 134 12.07 -16.76 -13.72
CA PRO A 134 12.94 -17.37 -12.70
C PRO A 134 14.08 -16.43 -12.31
N GLU A 135 14.59 -15.67 -13.28
CA GLU A 135 15.70 -14.72 -13.06
C GLU A 135 15.26 -13.46 -12.32
N VAL A 136 14.07 -12.92 -12.59
CA VAL A 136 13.53 -11.76 -11.88
C VAL A 136 13.03 -12.13 -10.50
N ALA A 137 12.39 -13.28 -10.33
CA ALA A 137 12.02 -13.77 -9.02
C ALA A 137 13.25 -13.87 -8.11
N ASN A 138 14.38 -14.36 -8.62
CA ASN A 138 15.64 -14.37 -7.88
C ASN A 138 16.15 -12.96 -7.55
N ALA A 139 16.02 -12.00 -8.45
CA ALA A 139 16.45 -10.62 -8.21
C ALA A 139 15.57 -9.89 -7.19
N LEU A 140 14.28 -10.24 -7.08
CA LEU A 140 13.35 -9.66 -6.12
C LEU A 140 13.41 -10.30 -4.73
N GLN A 141 14.02 -11.47 -4.57
CA GLN A 141 14.15 -12.12 -3.26
C GLN A 141 14.89 -11.27 -2.25
N TRP A 142 15.97 -10.60 -2.65
CA TRP A 142 16.71 -9.74 -1.73
C TRP A 142 15.91 -8.51 -1.29
N PRO A 143 15.29 -7.72 -2.17
CA PRO A 143 14.38 -6.64 -1.77
C PRO A 143 13.25 -7.09 -0.86
N LEU A 144 12.59 -8.19 -1.19
CA LEU A 144 11.52 -8.75 -0.38
C LEU A 144 12.01 -9.11 1.03
N MET A 145 13.17 -9.78 1.12
CA MET A 145 13.76 -10.13 2.41
C MET A 145 14.12 -8.89 3.24
N GLN A 146 14.57 -7.80 2.61
CA GLN A 146 14.82 -6.53 3.31
C GLN A 146 13.52 -5.94 3.90
N VAL A 147 12.40 -6.02 3.18
CA VAL A 147 11.09 -5.61 3.70
C VAL A 147 10.68 -6.46 4.90
N VAL A 148 10.84 -7.79 4.80
CA VAL A 148 10.53 -8.73 5.89
C VAL A 148 11.38 -8.42 7.14
N ILE A 149 12.69 -8.24 6.96
CA ILE A 149 13.61 -7.93 8.06
C ILE A 149 13.23 -6.58 8.69
N ALA A 150 12.99 -5.55 7.88
CA ALA A 150 12.62 -4.22 8.37
C ALA A 150 11.31 -4.24 9.18
N ALA A 151 10.30 -4.93 8.68
CA ALA A 151 9.02 -5.09 9.38
C ALA A 151 9.21 -5.81 10.72
N HIS A 152 9.82 -7.00 10.69
CA HIS A 152 9.97 -7.82 11.89
C HIS A 152 10.89 -7.21 12.94
N ALA A 153 11.92 -6.45 12.54
CA ALA A 153 12.80 -5.72 13.48
C ALA A 153 12.01 -4.71 14.35
N HIS A 154 10.86 -4.26 13.87
CA HIS A 154 9.97 -3.33 14.58
C HIS A 154 8.66 -3.99 15.05
N GLY A 155 8.56 -5.33 15.02
CA GLY A 155 7.36 -6.06 15.43
C GLY A 155 6.14 -5.81 14.53
N LYS A 156 6.38 -5.51 13.24
CA LYS A 156 5.34 -5.26 12.23
C LYS A 156 5.13 -6.49 11.35
N THR A 157 3.96 -6.55 10.71
CA THR A 157 3.67 -7.60 9.71
C THR A 157 4.37 -7.25 8.39
N ALA A 158 4.86 -8.27 7.69
CA ALA A 158 5.33 -8.15 6.32
C ALA A 158 4.35 -8.86 5.37
N TYR A 159 4.03 -8.22 4.25
CA TYR A 159 3.24 -8.81 3.17
C TYR A 159 4.08 -8.90 1.91
N ASP A 160 3.99 -10.04 1.24
CA ASP A 160 4.54 -10.21 -0.10
C ASP A 160 3.71 -9.42 -1.14
N GLY A 161 4.25 -9.29 -2.34
CA GLY A 161 3.56 -8.66 -3.47
C GLY A 161 2.43 -9.53 -4.03
N PRO A 162 1.58 -8.93 -4.88
CA PRO A 162 0.51 -9.67 -5.53
C PRO A 162 1.08 -10.69 -6.54
N TYR A 163 0.41 -11.83 -6.67
CA TYR A 163 0.66 -12.77 -7.74
C TYR A 163 -0.02 -12.28 -9.03
N PHE A 164 0.78 -12.06 -10.08
CA PHE A 164 0.27 -11.41 -11.30
C PHE A 164 -0.39 -12.36 -12.30
N GLN A 165 -0.19 -13.68 -12.17
CA GLN A 165 -0.81 -14.65 -13.07
C GLN A 165 -2.17 -15.09 -12.57
N ILE A 166 -3.17 -14.27 -12.78
CA ILE A 166 -4.55 -14.46 -12.26
C ILE A 166 -5.25 -15.73 -12.80
N SER A 167 -4.71 -16.37 -13.83
CA SER A 167 -5.24 -17.63 -14.41
C SER A 167 -4.44 -18.88 -14.01
N ASP A 168 -3.43 -18.73 -13.15
CA ASP A 168 -2.57 -19.83 -12.70
C ASP A 168 -2.80 -20.12 -11.21
N ASP A 169 -3.82 -20.91 -10.92
CA ASP A 169 -4.17 -21.31 -9.55
C ASP A 169 -3.12 -22.21 -8.90
N LEU A 170 -2.32 -22.92 -9.68
CA LEU A 170 -1.28 -23.80 -9.18
C LEU A 170 0.00 -23.05 -8.78
N GLY A 171 0.31 -21.97 -9.48
CA GLY A 171 1.48 -21.15 -9.15
C GLY A 171 1.27 -20.28 -7.92
N LEU A 172 0.02 -20.11 -7.45
CA LEU A 172 -0.31 -19.37 -6.24
C LEU A 172 -0.18 -20.21 -4.95
N SER A 173 -0.05 -21.53 -5.06
CA SER A 173 -0.04 -22.48 -3.92
C SER A 173 1.34 -22.69 -3.30
#